data_287418b58dab72f34d0c890be774c1bd
#
_entry.id   287418b58dab72f34d0c890be774c1bd
#
_cell.length_a   1.000
_cell.length_b   1.000
_cell.length_c   1.000
_cell.angle_alpha   90.00
_cell.angle_beta   90.00
_cell.angle_gamma   90.00
#
_symmetry.space_group_name_H-M   'P 1'
#
loop_
_entity.id
_entity.type
_entity.pdbx_description
1 polymer ?
#
loop_
_entity_poly.entity_id
_entity_poly.type
_entity_poly.pdbx_seq_one_letter_code
_entity_poly.pdbx_strand_id
1 'polypeptide(L)'
;MKYRLVYISLVPDFWRALLIQHSFLEIHMKKSLIATVIALGAAFSVQAKDIVDTAVAAGNFSTLATALKAAGLVDTLKGKGPFTVFAPTDAAFAKVPKADLDALLKDKAKLTAVLTYHVVPGKVMAADVKPGMVKTVQGSNLTVSTSMGVMVDQAKVTATDIVADNGVIHVIDSVIMPK
;
A
#
# COMPACT_ATOMS: atom_id res chain seq x y z
N MET A 1 -28.23 -32.61 -39.78
CA MET A 1 -26.87 -32.43 -40.34
C MET A 1 -26.82 -32.78 -41.82
N LYS A 2 -27.80 -32.38 -42.64
CA LYS A 2 -27.91 -32.76 -44.07
C LYS A 2 -28.14 -31.60 -45.06
N TYR A 3 -28.05 -30.34 -44.65
CA TYR A 3 -28.37 -29.20 -45.50
C TYR A 3 -27.17 -28.26 -45.85
N ARG A 4 -25.95 -28.67 -45.52
CA ARG A 4 -24.77 -27.78 -45.68
C ARG A 4 -23.93 -28.03 -46.94
N LEU A 5 -24.28 -29.04 -47.73
CA LEU A 5 -23.45 -29.45 -48.90
C LEU A 5 -24.05 -29.11 -50.28
N VAL A 6 -25.27 -28.57 -50.35
CA VAL A 6 -25.93 -28.34 -51.64
C VAL A 6 -25.69 -26.92 -52.20
N TYR A 7 -25.26 -25.98 -51.38
CA TYR A 7 -25.08 -24.58 -51.84
C TYR A 7 -23.71 -24.23 -52.45
N ILE A 8 -22.74 -25.16 -52.39
CA ILE A 8 -21.37 -24.89 -52.85
C ILE A 8 -21.19 -25.13 -54.36
N SER A 9 -22.13 -25.82 -55.01
CA SER A 9 -22.02 -26.17 -56.44
C SER A 9 -22.57 -25.12 -57.40
N LEU A 10 -23.17 -24.03 -56.90
CA LEU A 10 -23.82 -23.00 -57.74
C LEU A 10 -23.09 -21.66 -57.75
N VAL A 11 -21.90 -21.56 -57.11
CA VAL A 11 -21.15 -20.32 -57.11
C VAL A 11 -20.08 -20.35 -58.22
N PRO A 12 -20.07 -19.36 -59.12
CA PRO A 12 -19.03 -19.31 -60.20
C PRO A 12 -17.64 -19.28 -59.58
N ASP A 13 -16.67 -19.88 -60.27
CA ASP A 13 -15.29 -20.06 -59.79
C ASP A 13 -14.59 -18.74 -59.43
N PHE A 14 -15.03 -17.65 -60.03
CA PHE A 14 -14.56 -16.31 -59.68
C PHE A 14 -14.85 -15.90 -58.22
N TRP A 15 -16.04 -16.25 -57.69
CA TRP A 15 -16.41 -15.93 -56.33
C TRP A 15 -15.75 -16.87 -55.29
N ARG A 16 -15.36 -18.07 -55.70
CA ARG A 16 -14.63 -19.03 -54.85
C ARG A 16 -13.23 -18.51 -54.54
N ALA A 17 -12.55 -17.89 -55.51
CA ALA A 17 -11.25 -17.30 -55.31
C ALA A 17 -11.30 -16.10 -54.35
N LEU A 18 -12.36 -15.28 -54.46
CA LEU A 18 -12.53 -14.09 -53.59
C LEU A 18 -12.83 -14.46 -52.15
N LEU A 19 -13.63 -15.53 -51.92
CA LEU A 19 -13.95 -16.01 -50.55
C LEU A 19 -12.75 -16.64 -49.84
N ILE A 20 -11.88 -17.31 -50.60
CA ILE A 20 -10.66 -17.91 -50.05
C ILE A 20 -9.64 -16.83 -49.69
N GLN A 21 -9.58 -15.76 -50.51
CA GLN A 21 -8.66 -14.67 -50.27
C GLN A 21 -9.02 -13.84 -49.04
N HIS A 22 -10.31 -13.65 -48.79
CA HIS A 22 -10.78 -12.95 -47.56
C HIS A 22 -10.51 -13.72 -46.26
N SER A 23 -10.63 -15.05 -46.27
CA SER A 23 -10.35 -15.84 -45.09
C SER A 23 -8.86 -15.92 -44.74
N PHE A 24 -7.99 -15.86 -45.72
CA PHE A 24 -6.55 -15.86 -45.49
C PHE A 24 -6.03 -14.53 -44.93
N LEU A 25 -6.59 -13.38 -45.37
CA LEU A 25 -6.21 -12.08 -44.83
C LEU A 25 -6.68 -11.91 -43.34
N GLU A 26 -7.87 -12.38 -43.01
CA GLU A 26 -8.38 -12.26 -41.65
C GLU A 26 -7.59 -13.09 -40.62
N ILE A 27 -7.12 -14.27 -41.01
CA ILE A 27 -6.37 -15.15 -40.10
C ILE A 27 -4.97 -14.57 -39.82
N HIS A 28 -4.33 -13.93 -40.83
CA HIS A 28 -3.02 -13.32 -40.63
C HIS A 28 -3.09 -12.00 -39.84
N MET A 29 -4.13 -11.18 -40.03
CA MET A 29 -4.34 -9.96 -39.28
C MET A 29 -4.63 -10.23 -37.78
N LYS A 30 -5.46 -11.24 -37.47
CA LYS A 30 -5.76 -11.61 -36.08
C LYS A 30 -4.53 -12.13 -35.32
N LYS A 31 -3.67 -12.88 -35.99
CA LYS A 31 -2.41 -13.37 -35.39
C LYS A 31 -1.36 -12.29 -35.22
N SER A 32 -1.30 -11.32 -36.12
CA SER A 32 -0.33 -10.20 -36.05
C SER A 32 -0.71 -9.20 -34.96
N LEU A 33 -2.00 -8.92 -34.77
CA LEU A 33 -2.49 -8.04 -33.71
C LEU A 33 -2.27 -8.63 -32.30
N ILE A 34 -2.40 -9.95 -32.15
CA ILE A 34 -2.15 -10.62 -30.85
C ILE A 34 -0.64 -10.60 -30.52
N ALA A 35 0.24 -10.76 -31.51
CA ALA A 35 1.68 -10.70 -31.29
C ALA A 35 2.16 -9.30 -30.92
N THR A 36 1.52 -8.24 -31.48
CA THR A 36 1.91 -6.85 -31.20
C THR A 36 1.42 -6.36 -29.82
N VAL A 37 0.29 -6.89 -29.32
CA VAL A 37 -0.21 -6.55 -27.99
C VAL A 37 0.63 -7.19 -26.88
N ILE A 38 1.22 -8.37 -27.13
CA ILE A 38 2.09 -9.03 -26.14
C ILE A 38 3.46 -8.33 -26.06
N ALA A 39 3.93 -7.67 -27.15
CA ALA A 39 5.20 -6.94 -27.15
C ALA A 39 5.11 -5.57 -26.45
N LEU A 40 3.90 -5.02 -26.24
CA LEU A 40 3.66 -3.77 -25.50
C LEU A 40 3.17 -4.07 -24.07
N GLY A 41 3.48 -5.22 -23.54
CA GLY A 41 3.51 -5.49 -22.11
C GLY A 41 4.60 -4.61 -21.50
N ALA A 42 4.34 -3.29 -21.42
CA ALA A 42 5.06 -2.43 -20.52
C ALA A 42 4.99 -3.15 -19.18
N ALA A 43 6.13 -3.63 -18.71
CA ALA A 43 6.29 -4.01 -17.32
C ALA A 43 5.92 -2.75 -16.53
N PHE A 44 4.64 -2.64 -16.15
CA PHE A 44 4.26 -1.81 -15.04
C PHE A 44 5.03 -2.43 -13.87
N SER A 45 6.23 -1.93 -13.63
CA SER A 45 6.89 -2.12 -12.37
C SER A 45 5.89 -1.58 -11.35
N VAL A 46 5.09 -2.46 -10.78
CA VAL A 46 4.38 -2.17 -9.54
C VAL A 46 5.52 -1.89 -8.57
N GLN A 47 5.86 -0.62 -8.46
CA GLN A 47 6.87 -0.17 -7.54
C GLN A 47 6.31 -0.49 -6.17
N ALA A 48 6.88 -1.50 -5.55
CA ALA A 48 6.59 -1.90 -4.20
C ALA A 48 6.66 -0.62 -3.34
N LYS A 49 5.53 -0.24 -2.73
CA LYS A 49 5.46 0.95 -1.88
C LYS A 49 5.73 0.53 -0.45
N ASP A 50 6.83 0.99 0.08
CA ASP A 50 7.12 0.80 1.49
C ASP A 50 6.16 1.63 2.39
N ILE A 51 6.27 1.43 3.71
CA ILE A 51 5.44 2.13 4.69
C ILE A 51 5.52 3.65 4.53
N VAL A 52 6.71 4.18 4.26
CA VAL A 52 6.93 5.64 4.15
C VAL A 52 6.28 6.18 2.88
N ASP A 53 6.48 5.51 1.74
CA ASP A 53 5.90 5.92 0.46
C ASP A 53 4.37 5.77 0.46
N THR A 54 3.86 4.74 1.14
CA THR A 54 2.42 4.52 1.32
C THR A 54 1.81 5.62 2.20
N ALA A 55 2.45 5.99 3.30
CA ALA A 55 2.00 7.08 4.16
C ALA A 55 2.02 8.43 3.44
N VAL A 56 3.08 8.74 2.69
CA VAL A 56 3.18 9.98 1.90
C VAL A 56 2.10 10.03 0.83
N ALA A 57 1.82 8.93 0.15
CA ALA A 57 0.79 8.86 -0.88
C ALA A 57 -0.64 9.06 -0.32
N ALA A 58 -0.88 8.73 0.93
CA ALA A 58 -2.17 8.94 1.60
C ALA A 58 -2.47 10.44 1.89
N GLY A 59 -1.46 11.31 1.87
CA GLY A 59 -1.62 12.77 1.92
C GLY A 59 -1.93 13.38 3.32
N ASN A 60 -2.21 12.55 4.32
CA ASN A 60 -2.63 12.98 5.66
C ASN A 60 -1.54 12.86 6.73
N PHE A 61 -0.29 12.63 6.31
CA PHE A 61 0.85 12.33 7.19
C PHE A 61 2.07 13.20 6.88
N SER A 62 1.84 14.44 6.44
CA SER A 62 2.91 15.37 6.06
C SER A 62 3.82 15.71 7.25
N THR A 63 3.23 15.91 8.42
CA THR A 63 3.96 16.18 9.67
C THR A 63 4.78 14.96 10.09
N LEU A 64 4.20 13.77 10.03
CA LEU A 64 4.90 12.51 10.33
C LEU A 64 6.09 12.30 9.38
N ALA A 65 5.89 12.50 8.08
CA ALA A 65 6.97 12.36 7.09
C ALA A 65 8.12 13.35 7.34
N THR A 66 7.80 14.58 7.73
CA THR A 66 8.79 15.59 8.09
C THR A 66 9.54 15.19 9.36
N ALA A 67 8.83 14.69 10.38
CA ALA A 67 9.42 14.21 11.62
C ALA A 67 10.35 13.00 11.39
N LEU A 68 9.95 12.04 10.55
CA LEU A 68 10.78 10.89 10.18
C LEU A 68 12.07 11.31 9.45
N LYS A 69 11.98 12.30 8.56
CA LYS A 69 13.17 12.87 7.89
C LYS A 69 14.09 13.57 8.88
N ALA A 70 13.54 14.38 9.79
CA ALA A 70 14.31 15.08 10.82
C ALA A 70 15.01 14.12 11.79
N ALA A 71 14.35 13.03 12.15
CA ALA A 71 14.92 11.97 12.99
C ALA A 71 15.95 11.10 12.27
N GLY A 72 15.94 11.07 10.92
CA GLY A 72 16.77 10.16 10.12
C GLY A 72 16.29 8.72 10.15
N LEU A 73 15.00 8.48 10.39
CA LEU A 73 14.40 7.16 10.51
C LEU A 73 13.80 6.63 9.20
N VAL A 74 13.83 7.42 8.14
CA VAL A 74 13.27 7.04 6.84
C VAL A 74 13.89 5.74 6.32
N ASP A 75 15.21 5.64 6.32
CA ASP A 75 15.94 4.44 5.84
C ASP A 75 15.68 3.22 6.74
N THR A 76 15.50 3.44 8.05
CA THR A 76 15.15 2.37 8.99
C THR A 76 13.76 1.80 8.68
N LEU A 77 12.78 2.66 8.40
CA LEU A 77 11.42 2.25 8.06
C LEU A 77 11.26 1.77 6.61
N LYS A 78 12.20 2.09 5.73
CA LYS A 78 12.34 1.51 4.38
C LYS A 78 13.06 0.17 4.39
N GLY A 79 13.65 -0.21 5.51
CA GLY A 79 14.35 -1.48 5.67
C GLY A 79 13.45 -2.70 5.57
N LYS A 80 14.11 -3.86 5.64
CA LYS A 80 13.42 -5.17 5.60
C LYS A 80 12.57 -5.33 6.86
N GLY A 81 11.22 -5.16 6.70
CA GLY A 81 10.25 -5.45 7.74
C GLY A 81 10.16 -6.93 8.10
N PRO A 82 9.07 -7.39 8.64
CA PRO A 82 7.80 -6.64 8.73
C PRO A 82 7.71 -5.69 9.92
N PHE A 83 7.07 -4.53 9.69
CA PHE A 83 6.79 -3.55 10.74
C PHE A 83 5.30 -3.25 10.81
N THR A 84 4.82 -2.92 12.01
CA THR A 84 3.50 -2.30 12.21
C THR A 84 3.71 -0.88 12.70
N VAL A 85 3.20 0.10 11.96
CA VAL A 85 3.38 1.52 12.29
C VAL A 85 2.04 2.13 12.66
N PHE A 86 1.96 2.70 13.85
CA PHE A 86 0.84 3.52 14.28
C PHE A 86 1.08 4.96 13.82
N ALA A 87 0.45 5.34 12.71
CA ALA A 87 0.69 6.64 12.07
C ALA A 87 -0.32 7.68 12.57
N PRO A 88 0.10 8.69 13.34
CA PRO A 88 -0.75 9.82 13.69
C PRO A 88 -0.95 10.71 12.46
N THR A 89 -2.19 11.16 12.25
CA THR A 89 -2.52 12.12 11.19
C THR A 89 -2.01 13.52 11.51
N ASP A 90 -2.00 14.41 10.52
CA ASP A 90 -1.69 15.83 10.74
C ASP A 90 -2.64 16.46 11.76
N ALA A 91 -3.91 16.04 11.79
CA ALA A 91 -4.87 16.44 12.82
C ALA A 91 -4.53 15.90 14.22
N ALA A 92 -3.91 14.72 14.32
CA ALA A 92 -3.41 14.18 15.58
C ALA A 92 -2.24 15.01 16.12
N PHE A 93 -1.34 15.44 15.27
CA PHE A 93 -0.27 16.35 15.64
C PHE A 93 -0.78 17.73 16.05
N ALA A 94 -1.86 18.22 15.44
CA ALA A 94 -2.48 19.49 15.82
C ALA A 94 -3.09 19.49 17.25
N LYS A 95 -3.38 18.32 17.80
CA LYS A 95 -3.83 18.18 19.20
C LYS A 95 -2.67 18.32 20.21
N VAL A 96 -1.43 18.12 19.78
CA VAL A 96 -0.25 18.28 20.62
C VAL A 96 0.02 19.78 20.78
N PRO A 97 0.26 20.29 22.00
CA PRO A 97 0.65 21.67 22.21
C PRO A 97 1.86 22.05 21.36
N LYS A 98 1.79 23.19 20.67
CA LYS A 98 2.88 23.64 19.79
C LYS A 98 4.24 23.70 20.48
N ALA A 99 4.26 24.09 21.74
CA ALA A 99 5.49 24.14 22.54
C ALA A 99 6.14 22.74 22.68
N ASP A 100 5.33 21.73 22.93
CA ASP A 100 5.81 20.34 23.08
C ASP A 100 6.26 19.78 21.73
N LEU A 101 5.51 20.07 20.66
CA LEU A 101 5.88 19.66 19.30
C LEU A 101 7.19 20.32 18.85
N ASP A 102 7.36 21.62 19.10
CA ASP A 102 8.59 22.35 18.77
C ASP A 102 9.77 21.83 19.60
N ALA A 103 9.54 21.50 20.87
CA ALA A 103 10.56 20.89 21.73
C ALA A 103 10.98 19.51 21.23
N LEU A 104 10.01 18.70 20.78
CA LEU A 104 10.27 17.39 20.18
C LEU A 104 11.06 17.49 18.88
N LEU A 105 10.72 18.43 18.01
CA LEU A 105 11.39 18.61 16.72
C LEU A 105 12.84 19.14 16.89
N LYS A 106 13.10 19.87 17.97
CA LYS A 106 14.45 20.36 18.32
C LYS A 106 15.33 19.31 18.98
N ASP A 107 14.72 18.36 19.68
CA ASP A 107 15.42 17.27 20.37
C ASP A 107 15.31 15.97 19.55
N LYS A 108 16.33 15.74 18.72
CA LYS A 108 16.38 14.55 17.85
C LYS A 108 16.28 13.23 18.63
N ALA A 109 16.82 13.18 19.85
CA ALA A 109 16.78 11.97 20.67
C ALA A 109 15.34 11.66 21.13
N LYS A 110 14.63 12.68 21.62
CA LYS A 110 13.23 12.55 22.00
C LYS A 110 12.34 12.25 20.80
N LEU A 111 12.57 12.95 19.68
CA LEU A 111 11.84 12.70 18.45
C LEU A 111 12.01 11.24 17.98
N THR A 112 13.24 10.74 17.98
CA THR A 112 13.53 9.33 17.65
C THR A 112 12.84 8.38 18.61
N ALA A 113 12.86 8.64 19.92
CA ALA A 113 12.20 7.81 20.92
C ALA A 113 10.68 7.77 20.70
N VAL A 114 10.04 8.91 20.45
CA VAL A 114 8.60 8.97 20.15
C VAL A 114 8.28 8.23 18.87
N LEU A 115 9.01 8.46 17.79
CA LEU A 115 8.75 7.80 16.50
C LEU A 115 8.98 6.29 16.55
N THR A 116 10.02 5.82 17.24
CA THR A 116 10.27 4.38 17.43
C THR A 116 9.28 3.73 18.38
N TYR A 117 8.67 4.51 19.28
CA TYR A 117 7.55 4.05 20.13
C TYR A 117 6.28 3.78 19.33
N HIS A 118 6.08 4.49 18.21
CA HIS A 118 4.97 4.24 17.27
C HIS A 118 5.18 3.03 16.36
N VAL A 119 6.34 2.37 16.44
CA VAL A 119 6.69 1.24 15.59
C VAL A 119 6.77 -0.04 16.41
N VAL A 120 6.07 -1.06 15.97
CA VAL A 120 6.10 -2.41 16.54
C VAL A 120 6.77 -3.34 15.54
N PRO A 121 7.75 -4.15 15.99
CA PRO A 121 8.33 -5.17 15.12
C PRO A 121 7.30 -6.29 14.87
N GLY A 122 7.17 -6.68 13.61
CA GLY A 122 6.19 -7.69 13.17
C GLY A 122 5.02 -7.07 12.40
N LYS A 123 4.35 -7.92 11.63
CA LYS A 123 3.12 -7.56 10.90
C LYS A 123 1.91 -7.95 11.75
N VAL A 124 1.21 -6.97 12.29
CA VAL A 124 -0.01 -7.18 13.09
C VAL A 124 -1.18 -6.56 12.32
N MET A 125 -2.11 -7.40 11.88
CA MET A 125 -3.37 -6.96 11.26
C MET A 125 -4.39 -6.65 12.35
N ALA A 126 -5.38 -5.82 12.05
CA ALA A 126 -6.44 -5.48 13.02
C ALA A 126 -7.18 -6.72 13.55
N ALA A 127 -7.33 -7.75 12.71
CA ALA A 127 -7.94 -9.03 13.11
C ALA A 127 -7.09 -9.84 14.11
N ASP A 128 -5.76 -9.64 14.08
CA ASP A 128 -4.80 -10.33 14.95
C ASP A 128 -4.50 -9.56 16.23
N VAL A 129 -5.00 -8.32 16.33
CA VAL A 129 -4.79 -7.45 17.49
C VAL A 129 -5.46 -8.07 18.72
N LYS A 130 -4.63 -8.43 19.69
CA LYS A 130 -5.08 -8.90 21.02
C LYS A 130 -4.88 -7.79 22.04
N PRO A 131 -5.84 -7.60 22.96
CA PRO A 131 -5.64 -6.66 24.07
C PRO A 131 -4.46 -7.12 24.92
N GLY A 132 -3.60 -6.18 25.28
CA GLY A 132 -2.40 -6.48 26.08
C GLY A 132 -1.26 -5.51 25.82
N MET A 133 -0.11 -5.84 26.38
CA MET A 133 1.12 -5.07 26.19
C MET A 133 1.90 -5.57 24.97
N VAL A 134 2.28 -4.66 24.10
CA VAL A 134 3.05 -4.95 22.89
C VAL A 134 4.37 -4.19 22.95
N LYS A 135 5.48 -4.87 22.76
CA LYS A 135 6.81 -4.26 22.76
C LYS A 135 7.05 -3.46 21.51
N THR A 136 7.49 -2.24 21.65
CA THR A 136 7.84 -1.34 20.53
C THR A 136 9.31 -1.47 20.13
N VAL A 137 9.68 -0.91 18.99
CA VAL A 137 11.09 -0.80 18.55
C VAL A 137 11.91 0.05 19.50
N GLN A 138 11.29 1.02 20.18
CA GLN A 138 11.93 1.85 21.21
C GLN A 138 12.32 1.04 22.46
N GLY A 139 11.68 -0.11 22.70
CA GLY A 139 11.95 -1.01 23.83
C GLY A 139 10.91 -0.96 24.94
N SER A 140 10.12 0.10 25.05
CA SER A 140 9.00 0.20 25.97
C SER A 140 7.77 -0.52 25.44
N ASN A 141 6.84 -0.89 26.32
CA ASN A 141 5.59 -1.51 25.96
C ASN A 141 4.50 -0.45 25.74
N LEU A 142 3.72 -0.60 24.70
CA LEU A 142 2.44 0.09 24.52
C LEU A 142 1.28 -0.82 24.91
N THR A 143 0.20 -0.24 25.33
CA THR A 143 -1.01 -0.97 25.71
C THR A 143 -2.02 -0.94 24.57
N VAL A 144 -2.43 -2.10 24.12
CA VAL A 144 -3.50 -2.25 23.12
C VAL A 144 -4.79 -2.67 23.83
N SER A 145 -5.88 -2.00 23.53
CA SER A 145 -7.22 -2.30 24.02
C SER A 145 -8.20 -2.41 22.85
N THR A 146 -9.18 -3.30 23.00
CA THR A 146 -10.20 -3.55 21.96
C THR A 146 -11.63 -3.37 22.48
N SER A 147 -11.80 -2.92 23.71
CA SER A 147 -13.12 -2.83 24.36
C SER A 147 -14.06 -1.76 23.76
N MET A 148 -13.52 -0.70 23.21
CA MET A 148 -14.28 0.39 22.54
C MET A 148 -13.75 0.67 21.13
N GLY A 149 -13.39 -0.39 20.39
CA GLY A 149 -12.61 -0.31 19.18
C GLY A 149 -11.13 -0.47 19.48
N VAL A 150 -10.31 -0.55 18.44
CA VAL A 150 -8.85 -0.68 18.63
C VAL A 150 -8.28 0.63 19.14
N MET A 151 -7.69 0.59 20.31
CA MET A 151 -6.99 1.71 20.93
C MET A 151 -5.55 1.32 21.25
N VAL A 152 -4.64 2.26 21.13
CA VAL A 152 -3.23 2.10 21.46
C VAL A 152 -2.87 3.18 22.48
N ASP A 153 -2.61 2.77 23.70
CA ASP A 153 -2.53 3.65 24.88
C ASP A 153 -3.78 4.53 25.01
N GLN A 154 -3.70 5.81 24.69
CA GLN A 154 -4.80 6.77 24.71
C GLN A 154 -5.31 7.15 23.31
N ALA A 155 -4.65 6.68 22.26
CA ALA A 155 -4.98 6.99 20.89
C ALA A 155 -5.98 5.97 20.32
N LYS A 156 -7.00 6.47 19.63
CA LYS A 156 -7.95 5.64 18.91
C LYS A 156 -7.44 5.34 17.52
N VAL A 157 -7.51 4.08 17.11
CA VAL A 157 -7.23 3.69 15.73
C VAL A 157 -8.44 4.03 14.87
N THR A 158 -8.26 4.90 13.89
CA THR A 158 -9.32 5.42 13.01
C THR A 158 -9.39 4.69 11.68
N ALA A 159 -8.26 4.15 11.21
CA ALA A 159 -8.20 3.27 10.05
C ALA A 159 -7.14 2.19 10.29
N THR A 160 -7.42 1.00 9.81
CA THR A 160 -6.58 -0.19 10.01
C THR A 160 -6.15 -0.77 8.67
N ASP A 161 -5.12 -1.63 8.72
CA ASP A 161 -4.75 -2.54 7.63
C ASP A 161 -4.38 -1.86 6.31
N ILE A 162 -3.75 -0.66 6.37
CA ILE A 162 -3.12 -0.08 5.20
C ILE A 162 -1.82 -0.86 4.95
N VAL A 163 -1.89 -1.79 3.99
CA VAL A 163 -0.79 -2.72 3.71
C VAL A 163 0.27 -2.03 2.86
N ALA A 164 1.51 -2.14 3.29
CA ALA A 164 2.72 -1.81 2.55
C ALA A 164 3.58 -3.07 2.38
N ASP A 165 4.56 -3.04 1.49
CA ASP A 165 5.37 -4.23 1.19
C ASP A 165 6.23 -4.69 2.37
N ASN A 166 6.68 -3.75 3.17
CA ASN A 166 7.50 -4.02 4.36
C ASN A 166 6.73 -3.91 5.68
N GLY A 167 5.38 -3.83 5.66
CA GLY A 167 4.59 -3.82 6.88
C GLY A 167 3.15 -3.34 6.73
N VAL A 168 2.58 -2.89 7.84
CA VAL A 168 1.20 -2.39 7.93
C VAL A 168 1.16 -1.07 8.67
N ILE A 169 0.28 -0.17 8.23
CA ILE A 169 0.03 1.11 8.88
C ILE A 169 -1.37 1.09 9.50
N HIS A 170 -1.44 1.46 10.76
CA HIS A 170 -2.69 1.76 11.46
C HIS A 170 -2.73 3.26 11.76
N VAL A 171 -3.80 3.91 11.37
CA VAL A 171 -3.96 5.36 11.54
C VAL A 171 -4.53 5.65 12.92
N ILE A 172 -3.89 6.54 13.66
CA ILE A 172 -4.33 6.96 14.99
C ILE A 172 -4.68 8.45 15.04
N ASP A 173 -5.59 8.80 15.93
CA ASP A 173 -6.14 10.16 16.09
C ASP A 173 -5.37 11.02 17.07
N SER A 174 -4.36 10.48 17.71
CA SER A 174 -3.53 11.16 18.71
C SER A 174 -2.10 10.63 18.71
N VAL A 175 -1.14 11.47 19.02
CA VAL A 175 0.28 11.08 19.17
C VAL A 175 0.45 10.37 20.52
N ILE A 176 1.06 9.19 20.52
CA ILE A 176 1.40 8.45 21.73
C ILE A 176 2.83 8.82 22.18
N MET A 177 3.00 9.03 23.49
CA MET A 177 4.28 9.39 24.07
C MET A 177 4.79 8.26 24.98
N PRO A 178 6.08 7.90 24.87
CA PRO A 178 6.67 6.93 25.79
C PRO A 178 6.62 7.50 27.23
N LYS A 179 6.29 6.63 28.17
CA LYS A 179 6.25 6.95 29.59
C LYS A 179 7.64 6.92 30.20
#